data_af3ba19e78366adfd3900da965dad8f1
#
_entry.id   af3ba19e78366adfd3900da965dad8f1
#
_cell.length_a   1.000
_cell.length_b   1.000
_cell.length_c   1.000
_cell.angle_alpha   90.00
_cell.angle_beta   90.00
_cell.angle_gamma   90.00
#
_symmetry.space_group_name_H-M   'P 1'
#
loop_
_entity.id
_entity.type
_entity.pdbx_description
1 polymer ?
#
loop_
_entity_poly.entity_id
_entity_poly.type
_entity_poly.pdbx_seq_one_letter_code
_entity_poly.pdbx_strand_id
1 'polypeptide(L)'
;MFMLFKDRTDAGKKLANLLKKKLRKVDYVISLLRGGVIVGQEIDRKFKASHFFLPVAKISHPFNPELAVGALCFSKIYLENQNISEINFQIKLAKEKFASYLKRFSLKKTLYKKLMNKVVVLVDDGIATGSTVKAAALFLKSQKPKKLILASPVAPTDFHPDLFDQTVIFHRDPFLSAISQYYESFPQVDDDKILRLLRPPSKVGSSQ
;
A
#
# COMPACT_ATOMS: atom_id res chain seq x y z
N MET A 1 19.98 -12.43 13.24
CA MET A 1 19.13 -11.67 12.29
C MET A 1 18.75 -10.37 12.98
N PHE A 2 19.19 -9.20 12.47
CA PHE A 2 18.89 -7.92 13.13
C PHE A 2 17.51 -7.46 12.72
N MET A 3 16.59 -7.35 13.68
CA MET A 3 15.33 -6.68 13.47
C MET A 3 15.58 -5.19 13.19
N LEU A 4 15.09 -4.70 12.05
CA LEU A 4 15.37 -3.32 11.60
C LEU A 4 14.40 -2.31 12.21
N PHE A 5 13.20 -2.77 12.56
CA PHE A 5 12.11 -1.92 13.02
C PHE A 5 11.50 -2.49 14.31
N LYS A 6 11.19 -1.61 15.25
CA LYS A 6 10.41 -1.98 16.45
C LYS A 6 9.00 -2.40 16.05
N ASP A 7 8.36 -1.59 15.20
CA ASP A 7 7.00 -1.79 14.69
C ASP A 7 6.81 -1.01 13.39
N ARG A 8 5.58 -1.04 12.82
CA ARG A 8 5.23 -0.26 11.62
C ARG A 8 5.35 1.25 11.80
N THR A 9 5.18 1.76 13.02
CA THR A 9 5.33 3.19 13.32
C THR A 9 6.81 3.60 13.23
N ASP A 10 7.71 2.83 13.81
CA ASP A 10 9.16 3.06 13.70
C ASP A 10 9.63 2.95 12.24
N ALA A 11 9.16 1.94 11.50
CA ALA A 11 9.43 1.79 10.07
C ALA A 11 8.95 3.01 9.27
N GLY A 12 7.74 3.49 9.56
CA GLY A 12 7.17 4.69 8.95
C GLY A 12 8.00 5.95 9.21
N LYS A 13 8.46 6.16 10.44
CA LYS A 13 9.33 7.30 10.81
C LYS A 13 10.67 7.25 10.06
N LYS A 14 11.32 6.09 10.00
CA LYS A 14 12.58 5.90 9.28
C LYS A 14 12.40 6.14 7.78
N LEU A 15 11.33 5.59 7.19
CA LEU A 15 11.00 5.76 5.78
C LEU A 15 10.64 7.22 5.45
N ALA A 16 9.87 7.90 6.29
CA ALA A 16 9.53 9.32 6.13
C ALA A 16 10.76 10.22 6.14
N ASN A 17 11.73 9.94 7.01
CA ASN A 17 13.01 10.66 7.04
C ASN A 17 13.84 10.42 5.76
N LEU A 18 13.85 9.17 5.25
CA LEU A 18 14.52 8.86 3.99
C LEU A 18 13.86 9.58 2.80
N LEU A 19 12.52 9.58 2.74
CA LEU A 19 11.74 10.28 1.71
C LEU A 19 12.02 11.79 1.75
N LYS A 20 12.11 12.40 2.94
CA LYS A 20 12.36 13.84 3.09
C LYS A 20 13.71 14.29 2.53
N LYS A 21 14.71 13.40 2.53
CA LYS A 21 16.02 13.65 1.89
C LYS A 21 15.93 13.63 0.36
N LYS A 22 14.95 12.93 -0.21
CA LYS A 22 14.80 12.70 -1.65
C LYS A 22 13.71 13.57 -2.30
N LEU A 23 12.73 14.02 -1.53
CA LEU A 23 11.54 14.73 -2.02
C LEU A 23 11.33 16.04 -1.27
N ARG A 24 11.10 17.11 -2.03
CA ARG A 24 10.75 18.42 -1.44
C ARG A 24 9.28 18.48 -1.02
N LYS A 25 8.39 17.85 -1.78
CA LYS A 25 6.94 17.90 -1.59
C LYS A 25 6.29 16.56 -1.92
N VAL A 26 5.27 16.22 -1.14
CA VAL A 26 4.30 15.15 -1.39
C VAL A 26 2.92 15.75 -1.22
N ASP A 27 2.04 15.60 -2.22
CA ASP A 27 0.67 16.11 -2.14
C ASP A 27 -0.25 15.08 -1.50
N TYR A 28 -0.06 13.79 -1.85
CA TYR A 28 -0.89 12.69 -1.36
C TYR A 28 -0.04 11.48 -0.97
N VAL A 29 -0.37 10.90 0.16
CA VAL A 29 0.07 9.57 0.59
C VAL A 29 -1.08 8.61 0.35
N ILE A 30 -0.83 7.54 -0.38
CA ILE A 30 -1.80 6.46 -0.64
C ILE A 30 -1.27 5.21 0.03
N SER A 31 -1.93 4.73 1.07
CA SER A 31 -1.50 3.53 1.79
C SER A 31 -2.32 2.32 1.39
N LEU A 32 -1.65 1.21 1.12
CA LEU A 32 -2.32 -0.06 0.92
C LEU A 32 -2.93 -0.55 2.24
N LEU A 33 -4.16 -1.00 2.18
CA LEU A 33 -4.81 -1.65 3.31
C LEU A 33 -4.19 -3.05 3.51
N ARG A 34 -3.88 -3.45 4.75
CA ARG A 34 -4.12 -2.72 6.01
C ARG A 34 -2.82 -2.17 6.61
N GLY A 35 -1.71 -2.93 6.55
CA GLY A 35 -0.46 -2.61 7.24
C GLY A 35 0.19 -1.31 6.78
N GLY A 36 0.13 -1.03 5.47
CA GLY A 36 0.67 0.19 4.86
C GLY A 36 0.12 1.49 5.46
N VAL A 37 -1.10 1.46 6.02
CA VAL A 37 -1.73 2.64 6.63
C VAL A 37 -0.92 3.17 7.81
N ILE A 38 -0.40 2.29 8.66
CA ILE A 38 0.39 2.71 9.84
C ILE A 38 1.71 3.37 9.41
N VAL A 39 2.35 2.79 8.39
CA VAL A 39 3.58 3.36 7.80
C VAL A 39 3.29 4.72 7.14
N GLY A 40 2.20 4.78 6.37
CA GLY A 40 1.81 5.99 5.65
C GLY A 40 1.45 7.16 6.55
N GLN A 41 0.90 6.93 7.74
CA GLN A 41 0.62 7.98 8.73
C GLN A 41 1.88 8.77 9.14
N GLU A 42 3.00 8.12 9.26
CA GLU A 42 4.24 8.82 9.62
C GLU A 42 4.77 9.67 8.45
N ILE A 43 4.51 9.21 7.20
CA ILE A 43 4.87 9.96 6.01
C ILE A 43 3.96 11.17 5.83
N ASP A 44 2.62 11.00 5.99
CA ASP A 44 1.69 12.12 5.86
C ASP A 44 1.95 13.22 6.90
N ARG A 45 2.24 12.85 8.16
CA ARG A 45 2.64 13.79 9.21
C ARG A 45 3.91 14.56 8.85
N LYS A 46 4.93 13.85 8.31
CA LYS A 46 6.21 14.46 7.94
C LYS A 46 6.10 15.46 6.81
N PHE A 47 5.24 15.19 5.82
CA PHE A 47 5.05 16.02 4.64
C PHE A 47 3.82 16.95 4.73
N LYS A 48 2.97 16.79 5.75
CA LYS A 48 1.65 17.44 5.87
C LYS A 48 0.79 17.18 4.61
N ALA A 49 0.85 15.95 4.11
CA ALA A 49 0.16 15.50 2.91
C ALA A 49 -1.26 15.00 3.23
N SER A 50 -2.15 15.01 2.24
CA SER A 50 -3.43 14.32 2.39
C SER A 50 -3.22 12.80 2.33
N HIS A 51 -3.87 12.03 3.21
CA HIS A 51 -3.72 10.58 3.30
C HIS A 51 -4.99 9.87 2.84
N PHE A 52 -4.87 8.99 1.85
CA PHE A 52 -5.95 8.12 1.38
C PHE A 52 -5.55 6.65 1.52
N PHE A 53 -6.54 5.80 1.77
CA PHE A 53 -6.34 4.36 1.92
C PHE A 53 -6.84 3.67 0.65
N LEU A 54 -6.07 2.72 0.14
CA LEU A 54 -6.35 2.03 -1.11
C LEU A 54 -6.47 0.54 -0.86
N PRO A 55 -7.65 -0.06 -1.07
CA PRO A 55 -7.81 -1.50 -1.02
C PRO A 55 -7.20 -2.15 -2.24
N VAL A 56 -6.63 -3.33 -2.04
CA VAL A 56 -6.18 -4.24 -3.10
C VAL A 56 -6.55 -5.66 -2.69
N ALA A 57 -7.13 -6.42 -3.59
CA ALA A 57 -7.42 -7.83 -3.36
C ALA A 57 -6.39 -8.70 -4.08
N LYS A 58 -5.71 -9.57 -3.34
CA LYS A 58 -4.80 -10.58 -3.92
C LYS A 58 -5.61 -11.58 -4.74
N ILE A 59 -5.05 -12.03 -5.85
CA ILE A 59 -5.54 -13.14 -6.65
C ILE A 59 -4.63 -14.32 -6.33
N SER A 60 -5.19 -15.33 -5.66
CA SER A 60 -4.45 -16.53 -5.25
C SER A 60 -4.31 -17.52 -6.41
N HIS A 61 -3.31 -18.38 -6.33
CA HIS A 61 -3.19 -19.51 -7.24
C HIS A 61 -4.33 -20.51 -7.00
N PRO A 62 -4.97 -21.07 -8.04
CA PRO A 62 -6.13 -21.97 -7.89
C PRO A 62 -5.88 -23.16 -6.98
N PHE A 63 -4.68 -23.73 -7.04
CA PHE A 63 -4.27 -24.92 -6.27
C PHE A 63 -3.39 -24.62 -5.06
N ASN A 64 -3.07 -23.34 -4.80
CA ASN A 64 -2.30 -22.93 -3.62
C ASN A 64 -2.77 -21.52 -3.15
N PRO A 65 -3.75 -21.47 -2.23
CA PRO A 65 -4.33 -20.20 -1.75
C PRO A 65 -3.34 -19.23 -1.10
N GLU A 66 -2.24 -19.73 -0.57
CA GLU A 66 -1.19 -18.91 0.06
C GLU A 66 -0.33 -18.17 -0.99
N LEU A 67 -0.22 -18.74 -2.19
CA LEU A 67 0.55 -18.16 -3.29
C LEU A 67 -0.29 -17.11 -4.01
N ALA A 68 0.11 -15.85 -3.93
CA ALA A 68 -0.49 -14.78 -4.72
C ALA A 68 0.14 -14.75 -6.12
N VAL A 69 -0.68 -14.93 -7.15
CA VAL A 69 -0.27 -14.87 -8.57
C VAL A 69 -0.66 -13.55 -9.24
N GLY A 70 -1.30 -12.67 -8.49
CA GLY A 70 -1.71 -11.38 -8.98
C GLY A 70 -2.46 -10.57 -7.94
N ALA A 71 -3.02 -9.46 -8.38
CA ALA A 71 -3.87 -8.61 -7.54
C ALA A 71 -4.84 -7.77 -8.37
N LEU A 72 -5.94 -7.34 -7.73
CA LEU A 72 -6.98 -6.48 -8.28
C LEU A 72 -7.05 -5.17 -7.50
N CYS A 73 -7.06 -4.05 -8.22
CA CYS A 73 -7.35 -2.72 -7.68
C CYS A 73 -8.36 -2.00 -8.59
N PHE A 74 -9.60 -1.83 -8.13
CA PHE A 74 -10.73 -1.35 -8.94
C PHE A 74 -10.89 -2.17 -10.25
N SER A 75 -10.75 -1.53 -11.41
CA SER A 75 -10.83 -2.18 -12.72
C SER A 75 -9.48 -2.68 -13.25
N LYS A 76 -8.42 -2.55 -12.48
CA LYS A 76 -7.07 -2.93 -12.89
C LYS A 76 -6.67 -4.26 -12.25
N ILE A 77 -6.25 -5.19 -13.08
CA ILE A 77 -5.74 -6.50 -12.66
C ILE A 77 -4.27 -6.58 -13.08
N TYR A 78 -3.43 -7.01 -12.16
CA TYR A 78 -2.07 -7.43 -12.43
C TYR A 78 -1.97 -8.95 -12.22
N LEU A 79 -1.41 -9.66 -13.18
CA LEU A 79 -1.08 -11.09 -13.08
C LEU A 79 0.39 -11.27 -13.41
N GLU A 80 1.10 -12.08 -12.64
CA GLU A 80 2.51 -12.43 -12.89
C GLU A 80 2.62 -13.37 -14.09
N ASN A 81 1.68 -14.28 -14.23
CA ASN A 81 1.53 -15.16 -15.38
C ASN A 81 0.05 -15.18 -15.81
N GLN A 82 -0.20 -14.96 -17.11
CA GLN A 82 -1.56 -14.97 -17.66
C GLN A 82 -2.07 -16.37 -18.02
N ASN A 83 -1.18 -17.36 -18.10
CA ASN A 83 -1.51 -18.72 -18.56
C ASN A 83 -1.79 -19.69 -17.39
N ILE A 84 -2.47 -19.21 -16.34
CA ILE A 84 -2.88 -20.06 -15.21
C ILE A 84 -4.29 -20.60 -15.48
N SER A 85 -4.46 -21.92 -15.52
CA SER A 85 -5.77 -22.55 -15.61
C SER A 85 -6.68 -22.11 -14.47
N GLU A 86 -7.98 -21.97 -14.71
CA GLU A 86 -8.99 -21.56 -13.70
C GLU A 86 -8.78 -20.19 -13.04
N ILE A 87 -7.88 -19.37 -13.56
CA ILE A 87 -7.59 -18.04 -12.98
C ILE A 87 -8.84 -17.14 -12.93
N ASN A 88 -9.80 -17.33 -13.87
CA ASN A 88 -11.03 -16.53 -13.91
C ASN A 88 -11.88 -16.68 -12.65
N PHE A 89 -11.90 -17.88 -12.04
CA PHE A 89 -12.60 -18.10 -10.79
C PHE A 89 -11.92 -17.33 -9.66
N GLN A 90 -10.59 -17.35 -9.57
CA GLN A 90 -9.82 -16.60 -8.57
C GLN A 90 -9.98 -15.09 -8.74
N ILE A 91 -10.06 -14.60 -9.97
CA ILE A 91 -10.36 -13.18 -10.26
C ILE A 91 -11.77 -12.82 -9.76
N LYS A 92 -12.77 -13.70 -9.92
CA LYS A 92 -14.12 -13.48 -9.38
C LYS A 92 -14.10 -13.35 -7.85
N LEU A 93 -13.42 -14.26 -7.15
CA LEU A 93 -13.27 -14.19 -5.70
C LEU A 93 -12.56 -12.91 -5.25
N ALA A 94 -11.51 -12.51 -5.96
CA ALA A 94 -10.81 -11.25 -5.69
C ALA A 94 -11.71 -10.02 -5.88
N LYS A 95 -12.60 -10.02 -6.90
CA LYS A 95 -13.60 -8.96 -7.11
C LYS A 95 -14.60 -8.87 -5.96
N GLU A 96 -15.09 -10.00 -5.48
CA GLU A 96 -16.01 -10.07 -4.32
C GLU A 96 -15.33 -9.54 -3.05
N LYS A 97 -14.10 -9.99 -2.79
CA LYS A 97 -13.28 -9.50 -1.67
C LYS A 97 -13.01 -7.99 -1.77
N PHE A 98 -12.69 -7.51 -2.96
CA PHE A 98 -12.46 -6.08 -3.21
C PHE A 98 -13.73 -5.26 -2.95
N ALA A 99 -14.88 -5.72 -3.44
CA ALA A 99 -16.18 -5.06 -3.19
C ALA A 99 -16.50 -5.02 -1.68
N SER A 100 -16.20 -6.08 -0.94
CA SER A 100 -16.37 -6.11 0.52
C SER A 100 -15.52 -5.04 1.22
N TYR A 101 -14.28 -4.82 0.78
CA TYR A 101 -13.42 -3.75 1.31
C TYR A 101 -13.99 -2.36 1.01
N LEU A 102 -14.47 -2.12 -0.21
CA LEU A 102 -15.08 -0.83 -0.57
C LEU A 102 -16.29 -0.52 0.33
N LYS A 103 -17.14 -1.51 0.56
CA LYS A 103 -18.31 -1.39 1.45
C LYS A 103 -17.87 -1.16 2.90
N ARG A 104 -17.00 -2.02 3.43
CA ARG A 104 -16.55 -1.99 4.83
C ARG A 104 -15.90 -0.68 5.21
N PHE A 105 -15.04 -0.15 4.35
CA PHE A 105 -14.27 1.07 4.61
C PHE A 105 -14.88 2.33 3.96
N SER A 106 -16.08 2.21 3.36
CA SER A 106 -16.80 3.32 2.68
C SER A 106 -15.95 4.04 1.63
N LEU A 107 -15.08 3.31 0.93
CA LEU A 107 -14.14 3.86 -0.04
C LEU A 107 -14.79 4.00 -1.42
N LYS A 108 -14.61 5.18 -2.05
CA LYS A 108 -15.18 5.48 -3.37
C LYS A 108 -14.07 5.78 -4.38
N LYS A 109 -14.18 5.24 -5.60
CA LYS A 109 -13.24 5.48 -6.71
C LYS A 109 -13.06 6.97 -7.01
N THR A 110 -14.11 7.76 -6.84
CA THR A 110 -14.11 9.21 -7.11
C THR A 110 -13.13 9.99 -6.24
N LEU A 111 -12.77 9.46 -5.05
CA LEU A 111 -11.80 10.07 -4.15
C LEU A 111 -10.44 10.26 -4.83
N TYR A 112 -10.03 9.30 -5.66
CA TYR A 112 -8.71 9.27 -6.28
C TYR A 112 -8.59 10.18 -7.53
N LYS A 113 -9.69 10.76 -8.03
CA LYS A 113 -9.65 11.78 -9.10
C LYS A 113 -8.86 13.03 -8.68
N LYS A 114 -8.74 13.29 -7.38
CA LYS A 114 -7.93 14.39 -6.81
C LYS A 114 -6.43 14.24 -7.03
N LEU A 115 -5.96 13.07 -7.49
CA LEU A 115 -4.54 12.77 -7.71
C LEU A 115 -4.00 13.35 -9.02
N MET A 116 -4.86 13.82 -9.93
CA MET A 116 -4.45 14.39 -11.20
C MET A 116 -3.44 15.55 -11.00
N ASN A 117 -2.32 15.49 -11.71
CA ASN A 117 -1.22 16.45 -11.66
C ASN A 117 -0.58 16.63 -10.24
N LYS A 118 -0.70 15.65 -9.36
CA LYS A 118 -0.15 15.67 -7.99
C LYS A 118 1.04 14.75 -7.83
N VAL A 119 1.90 15.05 -6.86
CA VAL A 119 2.96 14.15 -6.40
C VAL A 119 2.37 13.19 -5.40
N VAL A 120 2.34 11.92 -5.76
CA VAL A 120 1.68 10.83 -5.02
C VAL A 120 2.71 9.81 -4.56
N VAL A 121 2.69 9.45 -3.29
CA VAL A 121 3.49 8.36 -2.72
C VAL A 121 2.57 7.20 -2.39
N LEU A 122 2.76 6.05 -3.05
CA LEU A 122 2.15 4.78 -2.70
C LEU A 122 2.98 4.10 -1.62
N VAL A 123 2.33 3.62 -0.55
CA VAL A 123 3.01 3.06 0.62
C VAL A 123 2.45 1.69 0.97
N ASP A 124 3.36 0.75 1.28
CA ASP A 124 3.03 -0.52 1.94
C ASP A 124 3.97 -0.77 3.12
N ASP A 125 3.64 -1.70 4.02
CA ASP A 125 4.47 -2.06 5.19
C ASP A 125 5.60 -3.04 4.87
N GLY A 126 5.64 -3.55 3.65
CA GLY A 126 6.67 -4.40 3.07
C GLY A 126 6.23 -4.98 1.74
N ILE A 127 7.17 -5.22 0.87
CA ILE A 127 6.93 -5.78 -0.46
C ILE A 127 7.53 -7.18 -0.51
N ALA A 128 6.69 -8.20 -0.72
CA ALA A 128 7.13 -9.56 -0.99
C ALA A 128 7.22 -9.79 -2.51
N THR A 129 6.16 -10.23 -3.17
CA THR A 129 6.12 -10.43 -4.63
C THR A 129 5.87 -9.12 -5.40
N GLY A 130 5.27 -8.15 -4.75
CA GLY A 130 4.95 -6.86 -5.36
C GLY A 130 3.67 -6.82 -6.19
N SER A 131 2.91 -7.92 -6.31
CA SER A 131 1.66 -7.96 -7.09
C SER A 131 0.65 -6.91 -6.63
N THR A 132 0.53 -6.67 -5.32
CA THR A 132 -0.38 -5.66 -4.74
C THR A 132 0.00 -4.24 -5.14
N VAL A 133 1.29 -3.89 -5.01
CA VAL A 133 1.76 -2.55 -5.40
C VAL A 133 1.70 -2.32 -6.90
N LYS A 134 1.92 -3.37 -7.72
CA LYS A 134 1.79 -3.29 -9.18
C LYS A 134 0.33 -3.07 -9.61
N ALA A 135 -0.64 -3.79 -9.04
CA ALA A 135 -2.06 -3.57 -9.31
C ALA A 135 -2.52 -2.17 -8.88
N ALA A 136 -2.06 -1.71 -7.71
CA ALA A 136 -2.32 -0.35 -7.23
C ALA A 136 -1.71 0.71 -8.16
N ALA A 137 -0.48 0.51 -8.63
CA ALA A 137 0.19 1.43 -9.55
C ALA A 137 -0.55 1.57 -10.88
N LEU A 138 -1.03 0.46 -11.48
CA LEU A 138 -1.85 0.48 -12.69
C LEU A 138 -3.11 1.33 -12.51
N PHE A 139 -3.77 1.22 -11.35
CA PHE A 139 -4.93 2.05 -11.04
C PHE A 139 -4.54 3.52 -10.83
N LEU A 140 -3.51 3.80 -10.02
CA LEU A 140 -3.10 5.17 -9.69
C LEU A 140 -2.57 5.92 -10.93
N LYS A 141 -1.82 5.26 -11.83
CA LYS A 141 -1.40 5.86 -13.11
C LYS A 141 -2.58 6.27 -13.97
N SER A 142 -3.69 5.52 -13.93
CA SER A 142 -4.91 5.89 -14.66
C SER A 142 -5.56 7.18 -14.13
N GLN A 143 -5.20 7.65 -12.93
CA GLN A 143 -5.63 8.94 -12.36
C GLN A 143 -4.72 10.10 -12.79
N LYS A 144 -3.70 9.85 -13.63
CA LYS A 144 -2.77 10.84 -14.21
C LYS A 144 -2.05 11.69 -13.16
N PRO A 145 -1.40 11.11 -12.14
CA PRO A 145 -0.58 11.89 -11.21
C PRO A 145 0.59 12.54 -11.97
N LYS A 146 1.10 13.66 -11.44
CA LYS A 146 2.33 14.28 -11.96
C LYS A 146 3.55 13.38 -11.72
N LYS A 147 3.59 12.72 -10.58
CA LYS A 147 4.63 11.76 -10.18
C LYS A 147 4.04 10.71 -9.27
N LEU A 148 4.28 9.45 -9.57
CA LEU A 148 3.92 8.30 -8.73
C LEU A 148 5.18 7.68 -8.15
N ILE A 149 5.32 7.71 -6.84
CA ILE A 149 6.48 7.23 -6.11
C ILE A 149 6.05 6.03 -5.28
N LEU A 150 6.85 4.96 -5.29
CA LEU A 150 6.68 3.83 -4.37
C LEU A 150 7.58 4.02 -3.16
N ALA A 151 7.02 3.81 -1.97
CA ALA A 151 7.76 3.81 -0.72
C ALA A 151 7.43 2.57 0.11
N SER A 152 8.45 1.85 0.57
CA SER A 152 8.29 0.70 1.46
C SER A 152 9.47 0.56 2.42
N PRO A 153 9.25 0.08 3.65
CA PRO A 153 10.33 -0.22 4.58
C PRO A 153 11.25 -1.31 4.07
N VAL A 154 10.70 -2.35 3.42
CA VAL A 154 11.48 -3.51 2.96
C VAL A 154 10.94 -4.04 1.63
N ALA A 155 11.86 -4.53 0.79
CA ALA A 155 11.54 -5.20 -0.46
C ALA A 155 12.69 -6.15 -0.86
N PRO A 156 12.44 -7.13 -1.77
CA PRO A 156 13.51 -7.92 -2.38
C PRO A 156 14.51 -7.04 -3.15
N THR A 157 15.76 -7.48 -3.24
CA THR A 157 16.80 -6.75 -3.96
C THR A 157 16.47 -6.59 -5.45
N ASP A 158 15.89 -7.61 -6.05
CA ASP A 158 15.51 -7.68 -7.47
C ASP A 158 14.15 -7.04 -7.80
N PHE A 159 13.48 -6.48 -6.79
CA PHE A 159 12.20 -5.79 -7.02
C PHE A 159 12.43 -4.40 -7.64
N HIS A 160 12.31 -4.30 -8.97
CA HIS A 160 12.47 -3.08 -9.76
C HIS A 160 11.26 -2.83 -10.67
N PRO A 161 10.14 -2.29 -10.14
CA PRO A 161 8.94 -2.08 -10.94
C PRO A 161 9.04 -0.82 -11.81
N ASP A 162 8.85 -0.97 -13.13
CA ASP A 162 8.84 0.13 -14.12
C ASP A 162 7.57 1.02 -14.03
N LEU A 163 6.65 0.66 -13.14
CA LEU A 163 5.38 1.36 -12.96
C LEU A 163 5.49 2.65 -12.14
N PHE A 164 6.65 2.97 -11.60
CA PHE A 164 6.86 4.13 -10.74
C PHE A 164 7.92 5.07 -11.31
N ASP A 165 7.71 6.37 -11.14
CA ASP A 165 8.70 7.38 -11.53
C ASP A 165 9.91 7.38 -10.58
N GLN A 166 9.71 6.88 -9.36
CA GLN A 166 10.76 6.71 -8.36
C GLN A 166 10.35 5.64 -7.35
N THR A 167 11.33 4.86 -6.90
CA THR A 167 11.17 3.86 -5.83
C THR A 167 12.08 4.21 -4.67
N VAL A 168 11.53 4.27 -3.46
CA VAL A 168 12.25 4.55 -2.22
C VAL A 168 12.01 3.40 -1.25
N ILE A 169 12.96 2.49 -1.16
CA ILE A 169 12.95 1.35 -0.24
C ILE A 169 14.01 1.61 0.83
N PHE A 170 13.64 1.43 2.11
CA PHE A 170 14.56 1.65 3.22
C PHE A 170 15.61 0.54 3.29
N HIS A 171 15.17 -0.72 3.15
CA HIS A 171 16.05 -1.89 3.16
C HIS A 171 15.69 -2.87 2.03
N ARG A 172 16.71 -3.40 1.37
CA ARG A 172 16.56 -4.43 0.34
C ARG A 172 17.29 -5.68 0.76
N ASP A 173 16.60 -6.84 0.65
CA ASP A 173 17.18 -8.13 1.05
C ASP A 173 16.97 -9.17 -0.06
N PRO A 174 18.05 -9.83 -0.53
CA PRO A 174 17.95 -10.92 -1.52
C PRO A 174 17.28 -12.18 -0.97
N PHE A 175 17.25 -12.35 0.37
CA PHE A 175 16.72 -13.53 1.06
C PHE A 175 15.38 -13.23 1.77
N LEU A 176 14.66 -12.20 1.35
CA LEU A 176 13.38 -11.83 1.93
C LEU A 176 12.37 -12.96 1.75
N SER A 177 12.02 -13.63 2.85
CA SER A 177 11.01 -14.70 2.88
C SER A 177 9.69 -14.24 3.49
N ALA A 178 9.74 -13.39 4.53
CA ALA A 178 8.56 -12.82 5.16
C ALA A 178 8.83 -11.40 5.67
N ILE A 179 7.85 -10.50 5.46
CA ILE A 179 7.96 -9.10 5.89
C ILE A 179 8.13 -8.98 7.41
N SER A 180 7.43 -9.84 8.17
CA SER A 180 7.45 -9.82 9.64
C SER A 180 8.84 -10.01 10.24
N GLN A 181 9.76 -10.65 9.55
CA GLN A 181 11.12 -10.92 10.07
C GLN A 181 11.97 -9.66 10.29
N TYR A 182 11.56 -8.52 9.73
CA TYR A 182 12.24 -7.23 9.91
C TYR A 182 11.68 -6.38 11.06
N TYR A 183 10.64 -6.89 11.75
CA TYR A 183 9.94 -6.18 12.79
C TYR A 183 9.99 -6.96 14.12
N GLU A 184 10.26 -6.25 15.22
CA GLU A 184 10.16 -6.84 16.57
C GLU A 184 8.70 -7.14 16.92
N SER A 185 7.78 -6.25 16.51
CA SER A 185 6.34 -6.40 16.69
C SER A 185 5.62 -6.15 15.36
N PHE A 186 4.91 -7.18 14.86
CA PHE A 186 4.19 -7.12 13.58
C PHE A 186 2.76 -7.67 13.68
N PRO A 187 1.94 -7.17 14.64
CA PRO A 187 0.57 -7.66 14.81
C PRO A 187 -0.28 -7.36 13.58
N GLN A 188 -1.28 -8.19 13.33
CA GLN A 188 -2.25 -7.92 12.27
C GLN A 188 -3.00 -6.60 12.57
N VAL A 189 -3.09 -5.73 11.56
CA VAL A 189 -3.89 -4.50 11.68
C VAL A 189 -5.36 -4.86 11.46
N ASP A 190 -6.18 -4.65 12.48
CA ASP A 190 -7.60 -4.92 12.46
C ASP A 190 -8.40 -3.82 11.72
N ASP A 191 -9.62 -4.17 11.34
CA ASP A 191 -10.49 -3.27 10.60
C ASP A 191 -10.97 -2.09 11.45
N ASP A 192 -11.14 -2.28 12.78
CA ASP A 192 -11.57 -1.22 13.68
C ASP A 192 -10.51 -0.12 13.79
N LYS A 193 -9.23 -0.51 13.78
CA LYS A 193 -8.13 0.46 13.73
C LYS A 193 -8.18 1.28 12.44
N ILE A 194 -8.41 0.64 11.29
CA ILE A 194 -8.56 1.33 10.01
C ILE A 194 -9.78 2.25 10.02
N LEU A 195 -10.93 1.80 10.52
CA LEU A 195 -12.15 2.62 10.59
C LEU A 195 -11.97 3.85 11.48
N ARG A 196 -11.25 3.71 12.62
CA ARG A 196 -10.91 4.86 13.47
C ARG A 196 -10.05 5.90 12.73
N LEU A 197 -9.10 5.45 11.92
CA LEU A 197 -8.21 6.32 11.16
C LEU A 197 -8.88 6.98 9.95
N LEU A 198 -9.95 6.39 9.43
CA LEU A 198 -10.77 6.98 8.36
C LEU A 198 -11.74 8.06 8.87
N ARG A 199 -12.06 8.07 10.16
CA ARG A 199 -12.91 9.11 10.74
C ARG A 199 -12.12 10.42 10.85
N PRO A 200 -12.70 11.56 10.45
CA PRO A 200 -12.08 12.84 10.75
C PRO A 200 -11.90 12.96 12.27
N PRO A 201 -10.85 13.62 12.76
CA PRO A 201 -10.72 13.89 14.19
C PRO A 201 -12.01 14.57 14.64
N SER A 202 -12.67 13.98 15.65
CA SER A 202 -13.80 14.62 16.32
C SER A 202 -13.33 16.01 16.74
N LYS A 203 -14.04 17.05 16.27
CA LYS A 203 -13.85 18.39 16.81
C LYS A 203 -14.08 18.26 18.34
N VAL A 204 -12.99 18.27 19.10
CA VAL A 204 -13.08 18.44 20.54
C VAL A 204 -13.79 19.76 20.71
N GLY A 205 -15.04 19.69 21.20
CA GLY A 205 -15.84 20.86 21.47
C GLY A 205 -15.03 21.78 22.39
N SER A 206 -14.77 22.98 21.92
CA SER A 206 -14.48 24.11 22.77
C SER A 206 -15.73 24.37 23.61
N SER A 207 -15.82 23.68 24.74
CA SER A 207 -16.75 24.07 25.80
C SER A 207 -16.15 25.31 26.46
N GLN A 208 -16.89 26.36 26.36
CA GLN A 208 -16.69 27.62 27.07
C GLN A 208 -16.65 27.41 28.57
#